data_4103f61a7324dd63054a4cb101645dad
#
_entry.id   4103f61a7324dd63054a4cb101645dad
#
_cell.length_a   1.000
_cell.length_b   1.000
_cell.length_c   1.000
_cell.angle_alpha   90.00
_cell.angle_beta   90.00
_cell.angle_gamma   90.00
#
_symmetry.space_group_name_H-M   'P 1'
#
loop_
_entity.id
_entity.type
_entity.pdbx_description
1 polymer ?
#
loop_
_entity_poly.entity_id
_entity_poly.type
_entity_poly.pdbx_seq_one_letter_code
_entity_poly.pdbx_strand_id
1 'polypeptide(L)'
;MVGDADESSQDIIRSVTEAQQRGCEVIRPGVKASEVDEACRSYLADKGLADYFVHGTGHGVGLEIHEAPWINSKSSEILKEDQVVTVEPGVYLPGVGGVRVEDTVLITSSGFRRLSSAPKDSIV
;
A
#
# COMPACT_ATOMS: atom_id res chain seq x y z
N MET A 1 -0.10 -18.37 5.27
CA MET A 1 -0.81 -19.13 4.27
C MET A 1 -0.25 -20.53 4.16
N VAL A 2 -1.08 -21.46 3.97
CA VAL A 2 -0.60 -22.81 3.77
C VAL A 2 0.08 -22.96 2.43
N GLY A 3 0.94 -23.96 2.32
CA GLY A 3 1.81 -24.15 1.20
C GLY A 3 1.17 -24.01 -0.16
N ASP A 4 -0.02 -24.55 -0.32
CA ASP A 4 -0.74 -24.35 -1.56
C ASP A 4 -1.65 -23.16 -1.42
N ALA A 5 -1.46 -22.17 -2.29
CA ALA A 5 -2.36 -21.04 -2.36
C ALA A 5 -3.67 -21.55 -2.94
N ASP A 6 -4.65 -21.80 -2.07
CA ASP A 6 -5.97 -22.17 -2.56
C ASP A 6 -6.61 -20.96 -3.22
N GLU A 7 -7.77 -21.17 -3.82
CA GLU A 7 -8.46 -20.13 -4.56
C GLU A 7 -8.73 -18.89 -3.68
N SER A 8 -9.13 -19.12 -2.43
CA SER A 8 -9.42 -18.03 -1.49
C SER A 8 -8.16 -17.21 -1.18
N SER A 9 -7.03 -17.89 -0.97
CA SER A 9 -5.76 -17.20 -0.70
C SER A 9 -5.29 -16.42 -1.90
N GLN A 10 -5.47 -16.96 -3.10
CA GLN A 10 -5.11 -16.25 -4.32
C GLN A 10 -5.98 -15.03 -4.53
N ASP A 11 -7.26 -15.09 -4.16
CA ASP A 11 -8.14 -13.94 -4.22
C ASP A 11 -7.70 -12.84 -3.28
N ILE A 12 -7.22 -13.20 -2.09
CA ILE A 12 -6.71 -12.22 -1.12
C ILE A 12 -5.45 -11.56 -1.68
N ILE A 13 -4.54 -12.34 -2.24
CA ILE A 13 -3.32 -11.82 -2.85
C ILE A 13 -3.66 -10.83 -3.96
N ARG A 14 -4.60 -11.20 -4.84
CA ARG A 14 -5.03 -10.32 -5.93
C ARG A 14 -5.66 -9.04 -5.40
N SER A 15 -6.46 -9.14 -4.35
CA SER A 15 -7.11 -7.98 -3.77
C SER A 15 -6.10 -7.00 -3.18
N VAL A 16 -5.09 -7.50 -2.45
CA VAL A 16 -4.06 -6.65 -1.87
C VAL A 16 -3.20 -6.04 -2.98
N THR A 17 -2.87 -6.81 -4.01
CA THR A 17 -2.10 -6.32 -5.16
C THR A 17 -2.84 -5.21 -5.88
N GLU A 18 -4.14 -5.38 -6.10
CA GLU A 18 -4.94 -4.35 -6.75
C GLU A 18 -5.08 -3.11 -5.87
N ALA A 19 -5.25 -3.31 -4.56
CA ALA A 19 -5.31 -2.18 -3.63
C ALA A 19 -4.02 -1.36 -3.69
N GLN A 20 -2.88 -2.03 -3.70
CA GLN A 20 -1.59 -1.37 -3.79
C GLN A 20 -1.46 -0.57 -5.09
N GLN A 21 -1.89 -1.16 -6.20
CA GLN A 21 -1.84 -0.48 -7.49
C GLN A 21 -2.73 0.76 -7.50
N ARG A 22 -3.94 0.67 -6.93
CA ARG A 22 -4.85 1.81 -6.86
C ARG A 22 -4.28 2.93 -6.00
N GLY A 23 -3.61 2.57 -4.91
CA GLY A 23 -2.91 3.55 -4.09
C GLY A 23 -1.83 4.28 -4.88
N CYS A 24 -1.01 3.53 -5.61
CA CYS A 24 0.03 4.13 -6.44
C CYS A 24 -0.55 5.05 -7.51
N GLU A 25 -1.65 4.66 -8.13
CA GLU A 25 -2.23 5.41 -9.24
C GLU A 25 -2.74 6.79 -8.87
N VAL A 26 -3.02 7.05 -7.60
CA VAL A 26 -3.43 8.39 -7.19
C VAL A 26 -2.25 9.25 -6.75
N ILE A 27 -1.04 8.72 -6.72
CA ILE A 27 0.14 9.48 -6.28
C ILE A 27 0.53 10.48 -7.35
N ARG A 28 0.61 11.74 -6.93
CA ARG A 28 1.16 12.84 -7.69
C ARG A 28 1.38 14.01 -6.74
N PRO A 29 2.18 15.01 -7.12
CA PRO A 29 2.31 16.19 -6.27
C PRO A 29 0.96 16.86 -6.03
N GLY A 30 0.71 17.27 -4.80
CA GLY A 30 -0.52 17.95 -4.43
C GLY A 30 -1.60 17.03 -3.86
N VAL A 31 -1.44 15.73 -3.96
CA VAL A 31 -2.40 14.77 -3.39
C VAL A 31 -2.16 14.67 -1.89
N LYS A 32 -3.24 14.56 -1.13
CA LYS A 32 -3.10 14.29 0.31
C LYS A 32 -2.68 12.85 0.52
N ALA A 33 -1.79 12.64 1.47
CA ALA A 33 -1.35 11.29 1.82
C ALA A 33 -2.54 10.40 2.22
N SER A 34 -3.56 10.97 2.89
CA SER A 34 -4.75 10.21 3.25
C SER A 34 -5.54 9.73 2.03
N GLU A 35 -5.44 10.41 0.89
CA GLU A 35 -6.13 9.96 -0.32
C GLU A 35 -5.48 8.69 -0.89
N VAL A 36 -4.17 8.54 -0.75
CA VAL A 36 -3.48 7.32 -1.16
C VAL A 36 -3.93 6.16 -0.27
N ASP A 37 -3.99 6.38 1.05
CA ASP A 37 -4.50 5.38 1.98
C ASP A 37 -5.94 5.02 1.65
N GLU A 38 -6.77 6.02 1.38
CA GLU A 38 -8.19 5.79 1.05
C GLU A 38 -8.35 4.96 -0.21
N ALA A 39 -7.51 5.18 -1.22
CA ALA A 39 -7.57 4.38 -2.45
C ALA A 39 -7.31 2.90 -2.18
N CYS A 40 -6.36 2.59 -1.30
CA CYS A 40 -6.10 1.22 -0.89
C CYS A 40 -7.23 0.67 -0.04
N ARG A 41 -7.63 1.44 0.97
CA ARG A 41 -8.54 0.97 2.01
C ARG A 41 -9.97 0.77 1.50
N SER A 42 -10.44 1.67 0.63
CA SER A 42 -11.79 1.55 0.07
C SER A 42 -11.90 0.33 -0.84
N TYR A 43 -10.85 0.04 -1.59
CA TYR A 43 -10.87 -1.17 -2.42
C TYR A 43 -10.93 -2.42 -1.55
N LEU A 44 -10.13 -2.46 -0.48
CA LEU A 44 -10.16 -3.61 0.44
C LEU A 44 -11.50 -3.71 1.16
N ALA A 45 -12.14 -2.58 1.46
CA ALA A 45 -13.49 -2.58 2.05
C ALA A 45 -14.50 -3.22 1.11
N ASP A 46 -14.42 -2.92 -0.18
CA ASP A 46 -15.30 -3.51 -1.18
C ASP A 46 -15.12 -5.03 -1.27
N LYS A 47 -13.95 -5.53 -0.89
CA LYS A 47 -13.65 -6.97 -0.87
C LYS A 47 -13.88 -7.60 0.50
N GLY A 48 -14.42 -6.84 1.47
CA GLY A 48 -14.65 -7.35 2.82
C GLY A 48 -13.39 -7.52 3.66
N LEU A 49 -12.31 -6.85 3.29
CA LEU A 49 -11.00 -7.06 3.91
C LEU A 49 -10.50 -5.87 4.74
N ALA A 50 -11.25 -4.77 4.79
CA ALA A 50 -10.75 -3.55 5.46
C ALA A 50 -10.46 -3.77 6.94
N ASP A 51 -11.23 -4.60 7.63
CA ASP A 51 -11.04 -4.85 9.05
C ASP A 51 -9.70 -5.53 9.35
N TYR A 52 -9.10 -6.15 8.36
CA TYR A 52 -7.83 -6.86 8.49
C TYR A 52 -6.65 -6.02 8.04
N PHE A 53 -6.91 -4.82 7.54
CA PHE A 53 -5.87 -3.86 7.17
C PHE A 53 -5.66 -2.91 8.35
N VAL A 54 -4.74 -3.29 9.23
CA VAL A 54 -4.63 -2.69 10.57
C VAL A 54 -3.50 -1.68 10.72
N HIS A 55 -2.77 -1.37 9.64
CA HIS A 55 -1.70 -0.37 9.68
C HIS A 55 -1.92 0.67 8.58
N GLY A 56 -1.08 1.70 8.56
CA GLY A 56 -1.13 2.69 7.49
C GLY A 56 -0.62 2.12 6.17
N THR A 57 -0.85 2.86 5.11
CA THR A 57 -0.49 2.42 3.76
C THR A 57 1.00 2.59 3.47
N GLY A 58 1.67 3.55 4.11
CA GLY A 58 3.10 3.73 3.84
C GLY A 58 3.69 4.94 4.55
N HIS A 59 4.90 5.29 4.13
CA HIS A 59 5.66 6.36 4.79
C HIS A 59 6.75 6.87 3.86
N GLY A 60 7.31 8.02 4.21
CA GLY A 60 8.48 8.55 3.52
C GLY A 60 9.71 7.73 3.81
N VAL A 61 10.65 7.77 2.88
CA VAL A 61 11.93 7.09 2.98
C VAL A 61 13.02 8.13 2.71
N GLY A 62 13.99 8.20 3.60
CA GLY A 62 15.09 9.15 3.45
C GLY A 62 16.24 8.76 4.34
N LEU A 63 16.94 9.74 4.89
CA LEU A 63 18.05 9.49 5.78
C LEU A 63 17.63 8.77 7.05
N GLU A 64 16.40 9.01 7.49
CA GLU A 64 15.79 8.26 8.57
C GLU A 64 14.82 7.25 7.97
N ILE A 65 14.83 6.03 8.48
CA ILE A 65 14.13 4.92 7.85
C ILE A 65 12.63 5.14 7.77
N HIS A 66 12.02 5.67 8.82
CA HIS A 66 10.59 5.95 8.83
C HIS A 66 10.39 7.44 9.04
N GLU A 67 10.17 8.16 7.95
CA GLU A 67 9.96 9.59 8.05
C GLU A 67 8.70 10.02 7.31
N ALA A 68 8.28 11.23 7.57
CA ALA A 68 7.14 11.84 6.88
C ALA A 68 7.46 11.98 5.38
N PRO A 69 6.45 11.93 4.51
CA PRO A 69 5.02 11.92 4.89
C PRO A 69 4.54 10.55 5.33
N TRP A 70 3.62 10.54 6.30
CA TRP A 70 2.96 9.31 6.72
C TRP A 70 1.71 9.12 5.88
N ILE A 71 1.58 7.97 5.24
CA ILE A 71 0.45 7.67 4.36
C ILE A 71 -0.54 6.81 5.15
N ASN A 72 -1.50 7.48 5.78
CA ASN A 72 -2.54 6.79 6.55
C ASN A 72 -3.83 7.63 6.49
N SER A 73 -4.90 7.08 7.07
CA SER A 73 -6.22 7.69 6.97
C SER A 73 -6.35 9.03 7.67
N LYS A 74 -5.43 9.34 8.59
CA LYS A 74 -5.49 10.57 9.39
C LYS A 74 -4.49 11.63 8.95
N SER A 75 -3.66 11.33 7.96
CA SER A 75 -2.61 12.24 7.57
C SER A 75 -3.17 13.44 6.79
N SER A 76 -2.76 14.63 7.19
CA SER A 76 -3.08 15.85 6.45
C SER A 76 -1.94 16.32 5.56
N GLU A 77 -0.87 15.52 5.47
CA GLU A 77 0.29 15.90 4.68
C GLU A 77 0.00 15.84 3.18
N ILE A 78 0.59 16.77 2.46
CA ILE A 78 0.47 16.85 1.00
C ILE A 78 1.73 16.26 0.40
N LEU A 79 1.56 15.35 -0.55
CA LEU A 79 2.70 14.75 -1.24
C LEU A 79 3.35 15.76 -2.18
N LYS A 80 4.66 15.69 -2.28
CA LYS A 80 5.45 16.64 -3.07
C LYS A 80 6.37 15.90 -4.03
N GLU A 81 6.67 16.56 -5.14
CA GLU A 81 7.63 16.06 -6.11
C GLU A 81 8.96 15.75 -5.43
N ASP A 82 9.62 14.70 -5.88
CA ASP A 82 10.92 14.21 -5.41
C ASP A 82 10.90 13.51 -4.05
N GLN A 83 9.74 13.41 -3.38
CA GLN A 83 9.66 12.57 -2.20
C GLN A 83 9.67 11.09 -2.61
N VAL A 84 10.26 10.27 -1.75
CA VAL A 84 10.25 8.82 -1.91
C VAL A 84 9.39 8.25 -0.80
N VAL A 85 8.40 7.44 -1.15
CA VAL A 85 7.46 6.86 -0.18
C VAL A 85 7.28 5.38 -0.45
N THR A 86 6.86 4.65 0.59
CA THR A 86 6.43 3.27 0.40
C THR A 86 4.92 3.24 0.23
N VAL A 87 4.42 2.24 -0.51
CA VAL A 87 3.00 1.94 -0.62
C VAL A 87 2.87 0.45 -0.33
N GLU A 88 2.34 0.11 0.85
CA GLU A 88 2.45 -1.24 1.38
C GLU A 88 1.19 -1.72 2.12
N PRO A 89 0.04 -1.73 1.45
CA PRO A 89 -1.15 -2.26 2.09
C PRO A 89 -0.98 -3.75 2.36
N GLY A 90 -1.64 -4.22 3.41
CA GLY A 90 -1.61 -5.63 3.77
C GLY A 90 -2.80 -6.00 4.61
N VAL A 91 -3.18 -7.27 4.58
CA VAL A 91 -4.24 -7.81 5.41
C VAL A 91 -3.70 -8.98 6.20
N TYR A 92 -4.16 -9.12 7.44
CA TYR A 92 -3.64 -10.11 8.39
C TYR A 92 -4.83 -10.84 8.98
N LEU A 93 -5.04 -12.07 8.51
CA LEU A 93 -6.21 -12.87 8.86
C LEU A 93 -5.86 -13.80 10.02
N PRO A 94 -6.56 -13.69 11.17
CA PRO A 94 -6.25 -14.52 12.32
C PRO A 94 -6.29 -16.01 11.95
N GLY A 95 -5.24 -16.74 12.34
CA GLY A 95 -5.15 -18.16 12.10
C GLY A 95 -4.81 -18.57 10.68
N VAL A 96 -4.69 -17.60 9.77
CA VAL A 96 -4.42 -17.89 8.35
C VAL A 96 -3.06 -17.32 7.93
N GLY A 97 -2.79 -16.10 8.30
CA GLY A 97 -1.54 -15.43 7.95
C GLY A 97 -1.79 -14.08 7.29
N GLY A 98 -0.73 -13.46 6.80
CA GLY A 98 -0.81 -12.14 6.22
C GLY A 98 -0.34 -12.10 4.78
N VAL A 99 -0.83 -11.11 4.06
CA VAL A 99 -0.38 -10.78 2.71
C VAL A 99 -0.10 -9.28 2.68
N ARG A 100 1.11 -8.90 2.31
CA ARG A 100 1.48 -7.50 2.13
C ARG A 100 2.18 -7.34 0.80
N VAL A 101 1.81 -6.31 0.06
CA VAL A 101 2.45 -5.97 -1.22
C VAL A 101 3.05 -4.59 -1.05
N GLU A 102 4.34 -4.48 -1.27
CA GLU A 102 5.08 -3.27 -0.99
C GLU A 102 5.92 -2.85 -2.19
N ASP A 103 5.85 -1.56 -2.54
CA ASP A 103 6.79 -0.94 -3.46
C ASP A 103 7.28 0.37 -2.85
N THR A 104 8.49 0.74 -3.21
CA THR A 104 9.04 2.06 -2.94
C THR A 104 8.90 2.87 -4.21
N VAL A 105 8.31 4.07 -4.12
CA VAL A 105 8.03 4.89 -5.29
C VAL A 105 8.60 6.28 -5.14
N LEU A 106 9.05 6.85 -6.24
CA LEU A 106 9.45 8.25 -6.34
C LEU A 106 8.26 9.04 -6.86
N ILE A 107 7.93 10.16 -6.21
CA ILE A 107 6.88 11.06 -6.69
C ILE A 107 7.48 11.96 -7.76
N THR A 108 6.96 11.85 -8.98
CA THR A 108 7.43 12.63 -10.12
C THR A 108 6.49 13.80 -10.37
N SER A 109 6.89 14.71 -11.27
CA SER A 109 6.08 15.88 -11.59
C SER A 109 4.68 15.52 -12.11
N SER A 110 4.50 14.33 -12.68
CA SER A 110 3.23 13.93 -13.29
C SER A 110 2.60 12.70 -12.63
N GLY A 111 3.24 12.14 -11.61
CA GLY A 111 2.70 10.93 -10.98
C GLY A 111 3.74 10.23 -10.13
N PHE A 112 4.08 9.00 -10.48
CA PHE A 112 5.01 8.22 -9.69
C PHE A 112 5.84 7.30 -10.57
N ARG A 113 6.95 6.84 -10.03
CA ARG A 113 7.79 5.82 -10.65
C ARG A 113 8.19 4.81 -9.57
N ARG A 114 7.99 3.53 -9.84
CA ARG A 114 8.44 2.49 -8.92
C ARG A 114 9.95 2.38 -8.94
N LEU A 115 10.55 2.35 -7.74
CA LEU A 115 11.98 2.19 -7.56
C LEU A 115 12.36 0.76 -7.22
N SER A 116 11.38 -0.03 -6.77
CA SER A 116 11.61 -1.44 -6.43
C SER A 116 10.76 -2.32 -7.33
N SER A 117 11.19 -3.57 -7.48
CA SER A 117 10.48 -4.56 -8.28
C SER A 117 10.18 -5.80 -7.44
N ALA A 118 9.84 -5.58 -6.17
CA ALA A 118 9.50 -6.68 -5.27
C ALA A 118 8.34 -7.49 -5.83
N PRO A 119 8.31 -8.80 -5.57
CA PRO A 119 7.19 -9.63 -6.01
C PRO A 119 5.86 -9.13 -5.44
N LYS A 120 4.82 -9.18 -6.25
CA LYS A 120 3.50 -8.67 -5.87
C LYS A 120 2.66 -9.67 -5.09
N ASP A 121 3.13 -10.88 -4.92
CA ASP A 121 2.39 -11.93 -4.24
C ASP A 121 3.14 -12.47 -3.03
N SER A 122 3.94 -11.62 -2.38
CA SER A 122 4.68 -12.01 -1.18
C SER A 122 3.73 -12.28 -0.03
N ILE A 123 3.98 -13.35 0.68
CA ILE A 123 3.19 -13.75 1.85
C ILE A 123 4.06 -13.59 3.10
N VAL A 124 3.50 -12.97 4.12
CA VAL A 124 4.22 -12.70 5.37
C VAL A 124 3.57 -13.38 6.56
#